data_cf14075d35c0f0956be72d6efbf951ec
#
_entry.id   cf14075d35c0f0956be72d6efbf951ec
#
_cell.length_a   1.000
_cell.length_b   1.000
_cell.length_c   1.000
_cell.angle_alpha   90.00
_cell.angle_beta   90.00
_cell.angle_gamma   90.00
#
_symmetry.space_group_name_H-M   'P 1'
#
loop_
_entity.id
_entity.type
_entity.pdbx_description
1 polymer ?
#
loop_
_entity_poly.entity_id
_entity_poly.type
_entity_poly.pdbx_seq_one_letter_code
_entity_poly.pdbx_strand_id
1 'polypeptide(L)'
;AEVVDHTLNIEPGIGVFEAGTGLGKSMSYLFGAIRRSTNFEEEGPTIIACNTKHLQDQLFYKDLPTILKALDVPLKAVLLKGRKNYICKTRFKWLISEPKTLDRADLEAIIPLIFWMYWTKTGDMSECSGFFNARREWLRSSVNSDSGFCTGDICSGNDGCYYGKLRKAAYYAEVIVINHSLL
;
A
#
# COMPACT_ATOMS: atom_id res chain seq x y z
N ALA A 1 6.64 3.34 -25.28
CA ALA A 1 6.25 4.48 -24.44
C ALA A 1 5.24 5.36 -25.17
N GLU A 2 5.54 5.87 -26.35
CA GLU A 2 4.67 6.79 -27.11
C GLU A 2 3.25 6.27 -27.30
N VAL A 3 3.06 5.01 -27.73
CA VAL A 3 1.73 4.43 -27.94
C VAL A 3 0.93 4.33 -26.64
N VAL A 4 1.58 3.97 -25.52
CA VAL A 4 0.92 3.91 -24.21
C VAL A 4 0.54 5.32 -23.75
N ASP A 5 1.43 6.27 -23.93
CA ASP A 5 1.20 7.68 -23.59
C ASP A 5 0.03 8.25 -24.42
N HIS A 6 -0.03 7.98 -25.71
CA HIS A 6 -1.13 8.40 -26.59
C HIS A 6 -2.48 7.85 -26.11
N THR A 7 -2.54 6.55 -25.80
CA THR A 7 -3.79 5.91 -25.32
C THR A 7 -4.26 6.47 -23.97
N LEU A 8 -3.33 6.84 -23.08
CA LEU A 8 -3.69 7.36 -21.77
C LEU A 8 -4.03 8.85 -21.76
N ASN A 9 -3.47 9.63 -22.69
CA ASN A 9 -3.48 11.10 -22.58
C ASN A 9 -4.16 11.84 -23.72
N ILE A 10 -4.47 11.19 -24.85
CA ILE A 10 -4.99 11.88 -26.03
C ILE A 10 -6.44 11.49 -26.32
N GLU A 11 -6.77 10.21 -26.27
CA GLU A 11 -8.12 9.72 -26.53
C GLU A 11 -8.58 8.80 -25.39
N PRO A 12 -9.78 9.02 -24.80
CA PRO A 12 -10.35 8.06 -23.86
C PRO A 12 -10.58 6.72 -24.54
N GLY A 13 -9.92 5.67 -24.08
CA GLY A 13 -10.03 4.36 -24.73
C GLY A 13 -9.42 3.23 -23.91
N ILE A 14 -9.53 2.02 -24.46
CA ILE A 14 -8.91 0.82 -23.90
C ILE A 14 -7.76 0.42 -24.81
N GLY A 15 -6.54 0.43 -24.26
CA GLY A 15 -5.34 -0.07 -24.92
C GLY A 15 -4.88 -1.40 -24.34
N VAL A 16 -4.57 -2.38 -25.18
CA VAL A 16 -3.97 -3.65 -24.78
C VAL A 16 -2.58 -3.74 -25.39
N PHE A 17 -1.56 -3.85 -24.54
CA PHE A 17 -0.16 -3.84 -24.96
C PHE A 17 0.54 -5.10 -24.50
N GLU A 18 1.12 -5.83 -25.43
CA GLU A 18 2.02 -6.97 -25.14
C GLU A 18 3.47 -6.59 -25.44
N ALA A 19 4.35 -6.92 -24.53
CA ALA A 19 5.79 -6.73 -24.72
C ALA A 19 6.57 -7.80 -23.96
N GLY A 20 7.69 -8.23 -24.50
CA GLY A 20 8.60 -9.20 -23.88
C GLY A 20 9.15 -8.72 -22.53
N THR A 21 9.71 -9.64 -21.75
CA THR A 21 10.40 -9.30 -20.50
C THR A 21 11.64 -8.44 -20.78
N GLY A 22 11.94 -7.48 -19.89
CA GLY A 22 13.14 -6.62 -20.04
C GLY A 22 12.98 -5.42 -20.97
N LEU A 23 11.87 -5.27 -21.70
CA LEU A 23 11.64 -4.15 -22.63
C LEU A 23 11.19 -2.82 -21.97
N GLY A 24 11.26 -2.72 -20.65
CA GLY A 24 10.90 -1.49 -19.95
C GLY A 24 9.39 -1.21 -19.86
N LYS A 25 8.55 -2.25 -19.89
CA LYS A 25 7.08 -2.10 -19.77
C LYS A 25 6.66 -1.20 -18.61
N SER A 26 7.22 -1.44 -17.41
CA SER A 26 6.89 -0.67 -16.21
C SER A 26 7.18 0.81 -16.40
N MET A 27 8.32 1.14 -16.97
CA MET A 27 8.70 2.52 -17.26
C MET A 27 7.77 3.19 -18.27
N SER A 28 7.33 2.44 -19.29
CA SER A 28 6.45 2.97 -20.35
C SER A 28 5.09 3.37 -19.81
N TYR A 29 4.41 2.52 -19.02
CA TYR A 29 3.09 2.88 -18.49
C TYR A 29 3.17 3.85 -17.30
N LEU A 30 4.25 3.79 -16.49
CA LEU A 30 4.49 4.79 -15.44
C LEU A 30 4.70 6.19 -16.03
N PHE A 31 5.45 6.30 -17.11
CA PHE A 31 5.62 7.57 -17.82
C PHE A 31 4.29 8.15 -18.27
N GLY A 32 3.46 7.35 -18.96
CA GLY A 32 2.12 7.78 -19.38
C GLY A 32 1.21 8.14 -18.20
N ALA A 33 1.25 7.37 -17.13
CA ALA A 33 0.48 7.63 -15.90
C ALA A 33 0.88 8.94 -15.21
N ILE A 34 2.19 9.24 -15.12
CA ILE A 34 2.70 10.48 -14.54
C ILE A 34 2.27 11.68 -15.40
N ARG A 35 2.44 11.59 -16.73
CA ARG A 35 1.99 12.66 -17.63
C ARG A 35 0.49 12.92 -17.53
N ARG A 36 -0.32 11.85 -17.43
CA ARG A 36 -1.74 12.01 -17.21
C ARG A 36 -2.04 12.77 -15.93
N SER A 37 -1.44 12.37 -14.82
CA SER A 37 -1.66 13.00 -13.52
C SER A 37 -1.22 14.46 -13.48
N THR A 38 -0.19 14.84 -14.25
CA THR A 38 0.25 16.24 -14.34
C THR A 38 -0.55 17.10 -15.31
N ASN A 39 -1.14 16.51 -16.34
CA ASN A 39 -1.90 17.25 -17.36
C ASN A 39 -3.40 17.36 -17.03
N PHE A 40 -3.94 16.46 -16.22
CA PHE A 40 -5.37 16.34 -15.93
C PHE A 40 -5.63 16.23 -14.42
N GLU A 41 -5.10 17.17 -13.64
CA GLU A 41 -5.21 17.19 -12.17
C GLU A 41 -6.65 17.13 -11.65
N GLU A 42 -7.60 17.68 -12.40
CA GLU A 42 -9.02 17.73 -12.03
C GLU A 42 -9.78 16.40 -12.25
N GLU A 43 -9.22 15.47 -13.00
CA GLU A 43 -9.89 14.20 -13.34
C GLU A 43 -9.74 13.10 -12.26
N GLY A 44 -9.04 13.40 -11.17
CA GLY A 44 -8.78 12.46 -10.09
C GLY A 44 -7.50 11.63 -10.29
N PRO A 45 -7.19 10.72 -9.34
CA PRO A 45 -5.93 10.01 -9.35
C PRO A 45 -5.82 8.97 -10.47
N THR A 46 -4.63 8.83 -11.03
CA THR A 46 -4.30 7.69 -11.90
C THR A 46 -4.06 6.44 -11.07
N ILE A 47 -4.79 5.36 -11.35
CA ILE A 47 -4.68 4.09 -10.61
C ILE A 47 -3.82 3.11 -11.40
N ILE A 48 -2.77 2.58 -10.77
CA ILE A 48 -1.91 1.54 -11.31
C ILE A 48 -2.14 0.25 -10.55
N ALA A 49 -2.76 -0.73 -11.20
CA ALA A 49 -3.06 -2.02 -10.58
C ALA A 49 -2.05 -3.10 -10.98
N CYS A 50 -1.57 -3.85 -10.01
CA CYS A 50 -0.59 -4.93 -10.18
C CYS A 50 -1.16 -6.28 -9.77
N ASN A 51 -0.70 -7.35 -10.39
CA ASN A 51 -1.13 -8.69 -10.04
C ASN A 51 -0.52 -9.19 -8.72
N THR A 52 0.74 -8.85 -8.43
CA THR A 52 1.45 -9.34 -7.25
C THR A 52 1.89 -8.22 -6.31
N LYS A 53 1.96 -8.52 -5.01
CA LYS A 53 2.48 -7.57 -4.01
C LYS A 53 3.95 -7.20 -4.28
N HIS A 54 4.74 -8.15 -4.76
CA HIS A 54 6.15 -7.91 -5.10
C HIS A 54 6.28 -6.88 -6.23
N LEU A 55 5.49 -7.01 -7.30
CA LEU A 55 5.46 -6.04 -8.39
C LEU A 55 4.96 -4.67 -7.90
N GLN A 56 3.96 -4.65 -7.03
CA GLN A 56 3.44 -3.44 -6.41
C GLN A 56 4.53 -2.69 -5.63
N ASP A 57 5.30 -3.41 -4.81
CA ASP A 57 6.41 -2.84 -4.03
C ASP A 57 7.55 -2.37 -4.95
N GLN A 58 7.89 -3.14 -5.98
CA GLN A 58 8.88 -2.73 -6.98
C GLN A 58 8.50 -1.43 -7.69
N LEU A 59 7.26 -1.36 -8.17
CA LEU A 59 6.76 -0.17 -8.87
C LEU A 59 6.81 1.07 -7.99
N PHE A 60 6.36 0.93 -6.74
CA PHE A 60 6.25 2.07 -5.84
C PHE A 60 7.59 2.52 -5.26
N TYR A 61 8.44 1.58 -4.81
CA TYR A 61 9.68 1.93 -4.11
C TYR A 61 10.91 2.08 -5.02
N LYS A 62 10.85 1.55 -6.25
CA LYS A 62 11.99 1.57 -7.17
C LYS A 62 11.68 2.31 -8.47
N ASP A 63 10.68 1.84 -9.22
CA ASP A 63 10.46 2.30 -10.58
C ASP A 63 9.88 3.73 -10.61
N LEU A 64 8.84 4.00 -9.81
CA LEU A 64 8.21 5.31 -9.74
C LEU A 64 9.16 6.43 -9.27
N PRO A 65 9.92 6.29 -8.16
CA PRO A 65 10.89 7.31 -7.78
C PRO A 65 11.97 7.56 -8.82
N THR A 66 12.36 6.53 -9.57
CA THR A 66 13.37 6.65 -10.64
C THR A 66 12.86 7.54 -11.77
N ILE A 67 11.60 7.33 -12.19
CA ILE A 67 11.01 8.16 -13.27
C ILE A 67 10.73 9.58 -12.76
N LEU A 68 10.17 9.74 -11.56
CA LEU A 68 9.90 11.07 -11.02
C LEU A 68 11.16 11.94 -10.94
N LYS A 69 12.28 11.33 -10.52
CA LYS A 69 13.58 11.99 -10.50
C LYS A 69 14.06 12.34 -11.92
N ALA A 70 13.87 11.45 -12.89
CA ALA A 70 14.29 11.68 -14.27
C ALA A 70 13.47 12.78 -14.97
N LEU A 71 12.22 12.93 -14.60
CA LEU A 71 11.29 13.94 -15.15
C LEU A 71 11.32 15.26 -14.38
N ASP A 72 11.94 15.28 -13.19
CA ASP A 72 11.92 16.42 -12.25
C ASP A 72 10.49 16.88 -11.91
N VAL A 73 9.58 15.92 -11.67
CA VAL A 73 8.18 16.18 -11.38
C VAL A 73 7.88 15.85 -9.93
N PRO A 74 7.43 16.82 -9.11
CA PRO A 74 6.89 16.55 -7.77
C PRO A 74 5.48 15.95 -7.90
N LEU A 75 5.31 14.69 -7.50
CA LEU A 75 4.03 13.98 -7.59
C LEU A 75 3.73 13.23 -6.29
N LYS A 76 2.50 13.34 -5.82
CA LYS A 76 2.02 12.63 -4.64
C LYS A 76 1.51 11.25 -5.03
N ALA A 77 2.28 10.23 -4.69
CA ALA A 77 1.90 8.85 -4.92
C ALA A 77 1.63 8.10 -3.63
N VAL A 78 0.69 7.16 -3.66
CA VAL A 78 0.34 6.30 -2.53
C VAL A 78 0.33 4.83 -2.94
N LEU A 79 0.95 4.00 -2.11
CA LEU A 79 0.85 2.55 -2.18
C LEU A 79 -0.31 2.08 -1.30
N LEU A 80 -1.40 1.64 -1.92
CA LEU A 80 -2.58 1.17 -1.20
C LEU A 80 -2.67 -0.37 -1.26
N LYS A 81 -2.52 -1.02 -0.12
CA LYS A 81 -2.75 -2.46 0.05
C LYS A 81 -4.09 -2.70 0.75
N GLY A 82 -4.61 -3.92 0.67
CA GLY A 82 -5.82 -4.30 1.39
C GLY A 82 -5.68 -4.05 2.89
N ARG A 83 -6.75 -3.59 3.53
CA ARG A 83 -6.74 -3.14 4.95
C ARG A 83 -6.17 -4.18 5.92
N LYS A 84 -6.37 -5.48 5.66
CA LYS A 84 -5.85 -6.58 6.50
C LYS A 84 -4.31 -6.69 6.49
N ASN A 85 -3.61 -5.95 5.63
CA ASN A 85 -2.14 -5.88 5.68
C ASN A 85 -1.65 -4.91 6.78
N TYR A 86 -2.49 -4.02 7.27
CA TYR A 86 -2.09 -2.98 8.23
C TYR A 86 -2.45 -3.37 9.66
N ILE A 87 -1.53 -3.08 10.57
CA ILE A 87 -1.76 -3.29 12.01
C ILE A 87 -2.80 -2.30 12.55
N CYS A 88 -3.69 -2.80 13.41
CA CYS A 88 -4.63 -1.99 14.19
C CYS A 88 -4.10 -1.83 15.62
N LYS A 89 -3.75 -0.61 16.00
CA LYS A 89 -3.24 -0.29 17.35
C LYS A 89 -4.21 -0.68 18.46
N THR A 90 -5.52 -0.50 18.22
CA THR A 90 -6.56 -0.86 19.20
C THR A 90 -6.63 -2.36 19.41
N ARG A 91 -6.70 -3.13 18.33
CA ARG A 91 -6.77 -4.59 18.42
C ARG A 91 -5.48 -5.17 19.01
N PHE A 92 -4.33 -4.58 18.67
CA PHE A 92 -3.07 -4.95 19.29
C PHE A 92 -3.08 -4.70 20.80
N LYS A 93 -3.57 -3.53 21.27
CA LYS A 93 -3.72 -3.25 22.70
C LYS A 93 -4.64 -4.27 23.38
N TRP A 94 -5.76 -4.65 22.77
CA TRP A 94 -6.65 -5.68 23.29
C TRP A 94 -5.95 -7.03 23.42
N LEU A 95 -5.23 -7.45 22.38
CA LEU A 95 -4.48 -8.72 22.41
C LEU A 95 -3.50 -8.79 23.58
N ILE A 96 -2.73 -7.73 23.81
CA ILE A 96 -1.73 -7.71 24.92
C ILE A 96 -2.35 -7.46 26.30
N SER A 97 -3.59 -6.96 26.39
CA SER A 97 -4.28 -6.79 27.68
C SER A 97 -4.75 -8.12 28.27
N GLU A 98 -4.88 -9.17 27.45
CA GLU A 98 -5.27 -10.51 27.87
C GLU A 98 -4.19 -11.56 27.53
N PRO A 99 -3.00 -11.47 28.14
CA PRO A 99 -1.85 -12.29 27.75
C PRO A 99 -2.03 -13.79 28.05
N LYS A 100 -3.01 -14.16 28.87
CA LYS A 100 -3.32 -15.56 29.20
C LYS A 100 -3.79 -16.39 27.99
N THR A 101 -4.19 -15.73 26.91
CA THR A 101 -4.61 -16.38 25.66
C THR A 101 -3.43 -16.69 24.74
N LEU A 102 -2.23 -16.20 25.05
CA LEU A 102 -1.02 -16.30 24.23
C LEU A 102 -0.13 -17.46 24.72
N ASP A 103 0.26 -18.31 23.80
CA ASP A 103 1.31 -19.30 24.08
C ASP A 103 2.71 -18.67 23.98
N ARG A 104 3.75 -19.44 24.34
CA ARG A 104 5.15 -18.96 24.31
C ARG A 104 5.57 -18.52 22.90
N ALA A 105 5.18 -19.28 21.88
CA ALA A 105 5.55 -18.96 20.51
C ALA A 105 4.79 -17.74 19.96
N ASP A 106 3.60 -17.44 20.48
CA ASP A 106 2.87 -16.21 20.19
C ASP A 106 3.59 -15.00 20.78
N LEU A 107 4.06 -15.12 22.04
CA LEU A 107 4.84 -14.07 22.69
C LEU A 107 6.15 -13.81 21.93
N GLU A 108 6.86 -14.87 21.52
CA GLU A 108 8.08 -14.75 20.72
C GLU A 108 7.80 -14.05 19.38
N ALA A 109 6.67 -14.31 18.74
CA ALA A 109 6.25 -13.65 17.49
C ALA A 109 5.86 -12.17 17.68
N ILE A 110 5.27 -11.81 18.84
CA ILE A 110 4.84 -10.45 19.15
C ILE A 110 6.02 -9.53 19.45
N ILE A 111 7.11 -10.01 20.01
CA ILE A 111 8.28 -9.19 20.37
C ILE A 111 8.80 -8.35 19.18
N PRO A 112 9.11 -8.94 18.00
CA PRO A 112 9.49 -8.15 16.84
C PRO A 112 8.46 -7.10 16.43
N LEU A 113 7.17 -7.42 16.57
CA LEU A 113 6.07 -6.53 16.22
C LEU A 113 6.04 -5.30 17.14
N ILE A 114 6.26 -5.45 18.44
CA ILE A 114 6.32 -4.35 19.40
C ILE A 114 7.43 -3.36 19.02
N PHE A 115 8.64 -3.86 18.78
CA PHE A 115 9.75 -3.01 18.38
C PHE A 115 9.50 -2.34 17.04
N TRP A 116 9.01 -3.09 16.03
CA TRP A 116 8.71 -2.54 14.72
C TRP A 116 7.64 -1.45 14.77
N MET A 117 6.61 -1.58 15.61
CA MET A 117 5.58 -0.56 15.80
C MET A 117 6.12 0.79 16.27
N TYR A 118 7.28 0.82 16.89
CA TYR A 118 7.94 2.04 17.33
C TYR A 118 8.52 2.85 16.16
N TRP A 119 8.91 2.16 15.06
CA TRP A 119 9.62 2.76 13.94
C TRP A 119 8.78 2.86 12.67
N THR A 120 7.75 2.02 12.53
CA THR A 120 6.95 1.99 11.30
C THR A 120 6.20 3.29 11.08
N LYS A 121 6.25 3.78 9.84
CA LYS A 121 5.45 4.91 9.37
C LYS A 121 4.20 4.43 8.62
N THR A 122 4.25 3.26 8.03
CA THR A 122 3.22 2.68 7.17
C THR A 122 2.21 1.83 7.93
N GLY A 123 2.68 1.09 8.95
CA GLY A 123 1.90 0.06 9.64
C GLY A 123 1.62 -1.19 8.81
N ASP A 124 2.27 -1.37 7.65
CA ASP A 124 2.19 -2.59 6.83
C ASP A 124 2.97 -3.73 7.49
N MET A 125 2.26 -4.72 8.02
CA MET A 125 2.87 -5.84 8.75
C MET A 125 3.82 -6.68 7.91
N SER A 126 3.79 -6.60 6.57
CA SER A 126 4.75 -7.28 5.72
C SER A 126 6.18 -6.73 5.87
N GLU A 127 6.34 -5.51 6.39
CA GLU A 127 7.65 -4.90 6.69
C GLU A 127 8.29 -5.48 7.97
N CYS A 128 7.50 -6.09 8.86
CA CYS A 128 7.99 -6.76 10.05
C CYS A 128 8.29 -8.24 9.77
N SER A 129 9.45 -8.52 9.18
CA SER A 129 9.83 -9.88 8.78
C SER A 129 9.80 -10.90 9.92
N GLY A 130 10.20 -10.51 11.13
CA GLY A 130 10.16 -11.38 12.31
C GLY A 130 8.75 -11.86 12.65
N PHE A 131 7.78 -10.95 12.63
CA PHE A 131 6.37 -11.29 12.85
C PHE A 131 5.77 -12.03 11.65
N PHE A 132 6.07 -11.57 10.44
CA PHE A 132 5.52 -12.15 9.22
C PHE A 132 5.96 -13.60 8.99
N ASN A 133 7.23 -13.91 9.27
CA ASN A 133 7.80 -15.24 9.08
C ASN A 133 7.41 -16.22 10.19
N ALA A 134 6.91 -15.75 11.34
CA ALA A 134 6.41 -16.62 12.39
C ALA A 134 5.20 -17.47 11.98
N ARG A 135 4.56 -17.15 10.85
CA ARG A 135 3.42 -17.88 10.24
C ARG A 135 2.25 -18.09 11.20
N ARG A 136 2.04 -17.18 12.14
CA ARG A 136 0.94 -17.20 13.09
C ARG A 136 -0.27 -16.45 12.52
N GLU A 137 -1.05 -17.09 11.65
CA GLU A 137 -2.17 -16.46 10.95
C GLU A 137 -3.25 -15.93 11.90
N TRP A 138 -3.51 -16.64 13.00
CA TRP A 138 -4.46 -16.18 13.99
C TRP A 138 -4.02 -14.87 14.67
N LEU A 139 -2.73 -14.72 15.02
CA LEU A 139 -2.17 -13.47 15.55
C LEU A 139 -2.33 -12.33 14.54
N ARG A 140 -1.99 -12.58 13.28
CA ARG A 140 -2.16 -11.59 12.22
C ARG A 140 -3.61 -11.15 12.08
N SER A 141 -4.56 -12.09 12.09
CA SER A 141 -5.99 -11.77 12.05
C SER A 141 -6.47 -11.06 13.29
N SER A 142 -5.88 -11.32 14.46
CA SER A 142 -6.24 -10.65 15.71
C SER A 142 -5.79 -9.21 15.79
N VAL A 143 -4.70 -8.84 15.11
CA VAL A 143 -4.12 -7.48 15.18
C VAL A 143 -4.31 -6.65 13.91
N ASN A 144 -4.78 -7.22 12.82
CA ASN A 144 -4.96 -6.50 11.57
C ASN A 144 -6.11 -5.49 11.62
N SER A 145 -6.11 -4.55 10.70
CA SER A 145 -7.25 -3.65 10.47
C SER A 145 -8.39 -4.43 9.81
N ASP A 146 -9.53 -4.53 10.49
CA ASP A 146 -10.72 -5.22 9.97
C ASP A 146 -11.94 -4.30 10.00
N SER A 147 -12.81 -4.40 8.99
CA SER A 147 -13.97 -3.52 8.86
C SER A 147 -14.97 -3.67 9.99
N GLY A 148 -15.14 -4.89 10.50
CA GLY A 148 -16.06 -5.18 11.60
C GLY A 148 -15.70 -4.51 12.94
N PHE A 149 -14.42 -4.08 13.09
CA PHE A 149 -13.92 -3.44 14.31
C PHE A 149 -13.60 -1.95 14.12
N CYS A 150 -13.70 -1.43 12.90
CA CYS A 150 -13.37 -0.03 12.61
C CYS A 150 -14.61 0.85 12.72
N THR A 151 -14.92 1.29 13.91
CA THR A 151 -15.91 2.35 14.14
C THR A 151 -15.23 3.64 14.57
N GLY A 152 -15.84 4.80 14.30
CA GLY A 152 -15.32 6.10 14.71
C GLY A 152 -15.09 6.15 16.22
N ASP A 153 -15.99 5.61 17.00
CA ASP A 153 -15.95 5.61 18.47
C ASP A 153 -14.77 4.79 19.02
N ILE A 154 -14.54 3.59 18.45
CA ILE A 154 -13.43 2.73 18.86
C ILE A 154 -12.08 3.35 18.50
N CYS A 155 -12.01 4.08 17.39
CA CYS A 155 -10.76 4.64 16.85
C CYS A 155 -10.48 6.08 17.31
N SER A 156 -11.45 6.80 17.88
CA SER A 156 -11.34 8.22 18.25
C SER A 156 -10.24 8.51 19.29
N GLY A 157 -9.96 7.56 20.18
CA GLY A 157 -8.88 7.67 21.17
C GLY A 157 -7.50 7.19 20.72
N ASN A 158 -7.33 6.77 19.47
CA ASN A 158 -6.06 6.26 18.96
C ASN A 158 -5.41 7.26 18.01
N ASP A 159 -4.44 8.03 18.51
CA ASP A 159 -3.56 8.83 17.67
C ASP A 159 -2.94 7.99 16.56
N GLY A 160 -3.45 8.21 15.35
CA GLY A 160 -2.81 7.73 14.15
C GLY A 160 -3.09 6.27 13.77
N CYS A 161 -4.34 5.97 13.45
CA CYS A 161 -4.67 4.77 12.68
C CYS A 161 -3.88 4.78 11.35
N TYR A 162 -3.00 3.80 11.14
CA TYR A 162 -2.19 3.70 9.92
C TYR A 162 -3.05 3.63 8.66
N TYR A 163 -4.04 2.74 8.65
CA TYR A 163 -4.95 2.62 7.51
C TYR A 163 -5.79 3.88 7.28
N GLY A 164 -6.21 4.56 8.34
CA GLY A 164 -6.94 5.84 8.22
C GLY A 164 -6.08 6.95 7.63
N LYS A 165 -4.80 7.06 8.04
CA LYS A 165 -3.83 7.99 7.45
C LYS A 165 -3.58 7.69 5.98
N LEU A 166 -3.45 6.40 5.64
CA LEU A 166 -3.25 5.96 4.27
C LEU A 166 -4.45 6.31 3.37
N ARG A 167 -5.68 6.06 3.84
CA ARG A 167 -6.90 6.45 3.10
C ARG A 167 -6.97 7.95 2.86
N LYS A 168 -6.62 8.74 3.88
CA LYS A 168 -6.57 10.19 3.74
C LYS A 168 -5.51 10.61 2.73
N ALA A 169 -4.32 10.00 2.77
CA ALA A 169 -3.27 10.25 1.79
C ALA A 169 -3.69 9.87 0.37
N ALA A 170 -4.37 8.72 0.20
CA ALA A 170 -4.88 8.28 -1.10
C ALA A 170 -5.94 9.22 -1.69
N TYR A 171 -6.73 9.89 -0.84
CA TYR A 171 -7.70 10.88 -1.31
C TYR A 171 -7.05 12.10 -1.98
N TYR A 172 -5.82 12.45 -1.55
CA TYR A 172 -5.06 13.58 -2.09
C TYR A 172 -3.91 13.15 -3.01
N ALA A 173 -3.85 11.88 -3.38
CA ALA A 173 -2.80 11.36 -4.24
C ALA A 173 -3.15 11.60 -5.72
N GLU A 174 -2.14 11.85 -6.52
CA GLU A 174 -2.22 11.96 -7.98
C GLU A 174 -2.02 10.59 -8.64
N VAL A 175 -1.24 9.71 -8.00
CA VAL A 175 -1.04 8.31 -8.44
C VAL A 175 -1.27 7.36 -7.27
N ILE A 176 -2.07 6.32 -7.50
CA ILE A 176 -2.32 5.26 -6.51
C ILE A 176 -1.90 3.92 -7.09
N VAL A 177 -0.94 3.26 -6.44
CA VAL A 177 -0.51 1.90 -6.80
C VAL A 177 -1.26 0.89 -5.94
N ILE A 178 -2.01 -0.02 -6.57
CA ILE A 178 -2.84 -1.03 -5.89
C ILE A 178 -2.55 -2.45 -6.37
N ASN A 179 -3.05 -3.44 -5.64
CA ASN A 179 -3.16 -4.81 -6.15
C ASN A 179 -4.52 -5.00 -6.83
N HIS A 180 -4.60 -5.86 -7.87
CA HIS A 180 -5.84 -6.16 -8.59
C HIS A 180 -7.00 -6.59 -7.66
N SER A 181 -6.71 -7.21 -6.51
CA SER A 181 -7.74 -7.60 -5.54
C SER A 181 -8.44 -6.43 -4.84
N LEU A 182 -8.04 -5.20 -5.11
CA LEU A 182 -8.64 -3.97 -4.57
C LEU A 182 -9.48 -3.21 -5.62
N LEU A 183 -9.44 -3.63 -6.88
CA LEU A 183 -10.35 -3.16 -7.92
C LEU A 183 -11.72 -3.81 -7.76
#